data_3d33080b03a8d9c52588903c9e12e229
#
_entry.id   3d33080b03a8d9c52588903c9e12e229
#
_cell.length_a   1.000
_cell.length_b   1.000
_cell.length_c   1.000
_cell.angle_alpha   90.00
_cell.angle_beta   90.00
_cell.angle_gamma   90.00
#
_symmetry.space_group_name_H-M   'P 1'
#
loop_
_entity.id
_entity.type
_entity.pdbx_description
1 polymer ?
#
loop_
_entity_poly.entity_id
_entity_poly.type
_entity_poly.pdbx_seq_one_letter_code
_entity_poly.pdbx_strand_id
1 'polypeptide(L)'
;MTAIKTTNIIEGNLATEPKYSPKGQYVARIVFRIMHTDRKLNPQTNQWEDGRTTAVDVNFYGATAERYAQTIQQQPDAFAKGTAVAAWGELSDRPNTWTDRDGTPQATPVINGTRIIPNRLVNQRRANRQQSNSTSLPQYTNAVPEQDPWAGQQAQA
;
A
#
# COMPACT_ATOMS: atom_id res chain seq x y z
N MET A 1 13.93 -0.77 36.65
CA MET A 1 12.74 -1.39 36.00
C MET A 1 13.04 -1.53 34.52
N THR A 2 13.08 -2.73 34.03
CA THR A 2 13.18 -3.00 32.60
C THR A 2 11.79 -2.86 32.00
N ALA A 3 11.61 -1.88 31.14
CA ALA A 3 10.37 -1.75 30.39
C ALA A 3 10.17 -2.99 29.48
N ILE A 4 8.96 -3.46 29.38
CA ILE A 4 8.62 -4.55 28.45
C ILE A 4 8.85 -4.03 27.04
N LYS A 5 9.77 -4.64 26.32
CA LYS A 5 9.99 -4.35 24.90
C LYS A 5 9.07 -5.23 24.06
N THR A 6 8.18 -4.61 23.33
CA THR A 6 7.34 -5.30 22.35
C THR A 6 7.79 -4.89 20.95
N THR A 7 8.20 -5.86 20.15
CA THR A 7 8.47 -5.63 18.73
C THR A 7 7.21 -5.91 17.95
N ASN A 8 6.69 -4.90 17.26
CA ASN A 8 5.51 -5.01 16.42
C ASN A 8 5.93 -5.12 14.95
N ILE A 9 5.19 -5.91 14.20
CA ILE A 9 5.25 -5.97 12.74
C ILE A 9 3.97 -5.32 12.22
N ILE A 10 4.11 -4.34 11.35
CA ILE A 10 2.99 -3.60 10.78
C ILE A 10 3.05 -3.73 9.27
N GLU A 11 1.96 -4.18 8.69
CA GLU A 11 1.79 -4.27 7.25
C GLU A 11 0.65 -3.37 6.80
N GLY A 12 0.83 -2.70 5.68
CA GLY A 12 -0.17 -1.81 5.11
C GLY A 12 0.35 -1.06 3.90
N ASN A 13 -0.30 0.04 3.58
CA ASN A 13 0.06 0.87 2.45
C ASN A 13 0.48 2.26 2.94
N LEU A 14 1.46 2.86 2.27
CA LEU A 14 1.81 4.24 2.55
C LEU A 14 0.65 5.17 2.22
N ALA A 15 0.15 5.88 3.22
CA ALA A 15 -0.95 6.82 3.08
C ALA A 15 -0.52 8.09 2.34
N THR A 16 0.72 8.49 2.56
CA THR A 16 1.37 9.67 1.99
C THR A 16 2.81 9.33 1.65
N GLU A 17 3.45 10.18 0.91
CA GLU A 17 4.90 10.12 0.79
C GLU A 17 5.58 10.35 2.14
N PRO A 18 6.73 9.70 2.40
CA PRO A 18 7.46 9.86 3.64
C PRO A 18 7.87 11.32 3.86
N LYS A 19 7.73 11.78 5.11
CA LYS A 19 8.10 13.14 5.50
C LYS A 19 9.45 13.13 6.18
N TYR A 20 10.45 13.74 5.56
CA TYR A 20 11.79 13.89 6.11
C TYR A 20 12.01 15.27 6.70
N SER A 21 12.53 15.31 7.90
CA SER A 21 13.01 16.52 8.60
C SER A 21 14.51 16.37 8.83
N PRO A 22 15.34 17.20 8.19
CA PRO A 22 16.80 17.10 8.31
C PRO A 22 17.26 17.47 9.72
N LYS A 23 18.49 17.08 10.02
CA LYS A 23 19.14 17.47 11.27
C LYS A 23 19.26 19.01 11.35
N GLY A 24 18.80 19.58 12.45
CA GLY A 24 18.90 20.99 12.76
C GLY A 24 19.04 21.14 14.27
N GLN A 25 18.12 21.86 14.91
CA GLN A 25 18.04 21.92 16.38
C GLN A 25 17.74 20.54 17.01
N TYR A 26 17.04 19.66 16.24
CA TYR A 26 16.71 18.29 16.63
C TYR A 26 17.39 17.28 15.73
N VAL A 27 17.40 16.02 16.16
CA VAL A 27 17.92 14.89 15.38
C VAL A 27 17.11 14.73 14.09
N ALA A 28 17.77 14.35 12.99
CA ALA A 28 17.09 14.03 11.73
C ALA A 28 15.97 13.00 11.98
N ARG A 29 14.83 13.19 11.34
CA ARG A 29 13.64 12.33 11.49
C ARG A 29 13.01 12.08 10.14
N ILE A 30 12.54 10.85 9.91
CA ILE A 30 11.66 10.52 8.80
C ILE A 30 10.44 9.77 9.33
N VAL A 31 9.27 10.10 8.79
CA VAL A 31 7.98 9.54 9.19
C VAL A 31 7.33 8.85 8.00
N PHE A 32 6.97 7.59 8.18
CA PHE A 32 6.16 6.82 7.24
C PHE A 32 4.78 6.62 7.83
N ARG A 33 3.74 7.14 7.19
CA ARG A 33 2.35 6.88 7.60
C ARG A 33 1.82 5.67 6.86
N ILE A 34 1.57 4.60 7.60
CA ILE A 34 1.05 3.34 7.08
C ILE A 34 -0.43 3.26 7.40
N MET A 35 -1.25 2.92 6.41
CA MET A 35 -2.68 2.69 6.57
C MET A 35 -3.04 1.26 6.18
N HIS A 36 -4.00 0.71 6.91
CA HIS A 36 -4.66 -0.54 6.60
C HIS A 36 -6.17 -0.36 6.66
N THR A 37 -6.87 -0.85 5.66
CA THR A 37 -8.33 -0.87 5.62
C THR A 37 -8.79 -2.33 5.70
N ASP A 38 -9.56 -2.64 6.74
CA ASP A 38 -10.18 -3.95 6.87
C ASP A 38 -11.23 -4.16 5.78
N ARG A 39 -11.39 -5.39 5.34
CA ARG A 39 -12.49 -5.76 4.46
C ARG A 39 -13.49 -6.61 5.23
N LYS A 40 -14.76 -6.27 5.09
CA LYS A 40 -15.88 -7.00 5.71
C LYS A 40 -16.78 -7.57 4.64
N LEU A 41 -17.20 -8.81 4.83
CA LEU A 41 -18.24 -9.39 4.00
C LEU A 41 -19.60 -8.86 4.47
N ASN A 42 -20.34 -8.22 3.57
CA ASN A 42 -21.72 -7.82 3.85
C ASN A 42 -22.61 -9.05 3.72
N PRO A 43 -23.27 -9.51 4.81
CA PRO A 43 -24.06 -10.73 4.78
C PRO A 43 -25.35 -10.61 3.97
N GLN A 44 -25.81 -9.37 3.71
CA GLN A 44 -27.04 -9.14 2.94
C GLN A 44 -26.78 -9.16 1.43
N THR A 45 -25.64 -8.60 0.99
CA THR A 45 -25.29 -8.49 -0.44
C THR A 45 -24.30 -9.56 -0.89
N ASN A 46 -23.70 -10.30 0.06
CA ASN A 46 -22.59 -11.24 -0.15
C ASN A 46 -21.39 -10.61 -0.89
N GLN A 47 -21.20 -9.31 -0.71
CA GLN A 47 -20.09 -8.54 -1.29
C GLN A 47 -19.12 -8.11 -0.22
N TRP A 48 -17.85 -7.98 -0.63
CA TRP A 48 -16.79 -7.45 0.22
C TRP A 48 -16.80 -5.93 0.17
N GLU A 49 -16.99 -5.31 1.32
CA GLU A 49 -17.00 -3.87 1.51
C GLU A 49 -15.77 -3.42 2.32
N ASP A 50 -15.33 -2.20 2.11
CA ASP A 50 -14.28 -1.60 2.92
C ASP A 50 -14.82 -1.29 4.32
N GLY A 51 -14.11 -1.77 5.31
CA GLY A 51 -14.43 -1.56 6.71
C GLY A 51 -13.65 -0.37 7.30
N ARG A 52 -13.20 -0.54 8.55
CA ARG A 52 -12.46 0.51 9.25
C ARG A 52 -11.06 0.67 8.68
N THR A 53 -10.65 1.92 8.44
CA THR A 53 -9.26 2.28 8.12
C THR A 53 -8.54 2.71 9.40
N THR A 54 -7.38 2.13 9.65
CA THR A 54 -6.48 2.49 10.73
C THR A 54 -5.17 3.02 10.18
N ALA A 55 -4.54 3.95 10.89
CA ALA A 55 -3.27 4.54 10.53
C ALA A 55 -2.25 4.41 11.66
N VAL A 56 -0.98 4.23 11.31
CA VAL A 56 0.15 4.19 12.23
C VAL A 56 1.28 5.02 11.64
N ASP A 57 1.92 5.84 12.47
CA ASP A 57 3.11 6.59 12.10
C ASP A 57 4.37 5.83 12.54
N VAL A 58 5.22 5.47 11.59
CA VAL A 58 6.50 4.81 11.86
C VAL A 58 7.63 5.83 11.72
N ASN A 59 8.31 6.10 12.82
CA ASN A 59 9.36 7.10 12.92
C ASN A 59 10.74 6.44 12.92
N PHE A 60 11.65 7.01 12.14
CA PHE A 60 13.08 6.72 12.24
C PHE A 60 13.84 7.99 12.56
N TYR A 61 14.95 7.86 13.27
CA TYR A 61 15.75 8.97 13.74
C TYR A 61 17.22 8.86 13.36
N GLY A 62 17.93 9.98 13.36
CA GLY A 62 19.37 10.06 13.17
C GLY A 62 19.83 9.47 11.84
N ALA A 63 20.94 8.75 11.85
CA ALA A 63 21.56 8.16 10.67
C ALA A 63 20.63 7.24 9.89
N THR A 64 19.70 6.55 10.56
CA THR A 64 18.70 5.72 9.90
C THR A 64 17.72 6.55 9.08
N ALA A 65 17.26 7.67 9.63
CA ALA A 65 16.39 8.61 8.89
C ALA A 65 17.10 9.18 7.66
N GLU A 66 18.37 9.55 7.78
CA GLU A 66 19.18 10.07 6.68
C GLU A 66 19.37 9.03 5.56
N ARG A 67 19.62 7.76 5.92
CA ARG A 67 19.74 6.66 4.94
C ARG A 67 18.43 6.43 4.18
N TYR A 68 17.28 6.44 4.85
CA TYR A 68 15.99 6.32 4.18
C TYR A 68 15.71 7.51 3.27
N ALA A 69 16.04 8.74 3.70
CA ALA A 69 15.91 9.92 2.88
C ALA A 69 16.75 9.82 1.59
N GLN A 70 18.00 9.36 1.69
CA GLN A 70 18.87 9.11 0.54
C GLN A 70 18.30 8.02 -0.38
N THR A 71 17.79 6.92 0.18
CA THR A 71 17.19 5.83 -0.59
C THR A 71 15.98 6.34 -1.38
N ILE A 72 15.14 7.18 -0.77
CA ILE A 72 13.97 7.78 -1.43
C ILE A 72 14.39 8.74 -2.55
N GLN A 73 15.46 9.51 -2.36
CA GLN A 73 16.00 10.38 -3.42
C GLN A 73 16.51 9.59 -4.62
N GLN A 74 17.13 8.43 -4.38
CA GLN A 74 17.65 7.55 -5.45
C GLN A 74 16.56 6.72 -6.12
N GLN A 75 15.55 6.32 -5.36
CA GLN A 75 14.46 5.44 -5.79
C GLN A 75 13.12 5.97 -5.25
N PRO A 76 12.55 7.04 -5.82
CA PRO A 76 11.32 7.65 -5.33
C PRO A 76 10.14 6.67 -5.28
N ASP A 77 10.06 5.78 -6.27
CA ASP A 77 8.96 4.82 -6.39
C ASP A 77 8.97 3.74 -5.30
N ALA A 78 10.12 3.50 -4.65
CA ALA A 78 10.23 2.46 -3.63
C ALA A 78 9.33 2.71 -2.42
N PHE A 79 9.09 3.99 -2.09
CA PHE A 79 8.27 4.42 -0.97
C PHE A 79 7.23 5.48 -1.37
N ALA A 80 6.76 5.44 -2.61
CA ALA A 80 5.70 6.33 -3.08
C ALA A 80 4.38 6.05 -2.35
N LYS A 81 3.50 7.04 -2.33
CA LYS A 81 2.13 6.88 -1.80
C LYS A 81 1.44 5.66 -2.41
N GLY A 82 0.80 4.85 -1.59
CA GLY A 82 0.09 3.63 -2.00
C GLY A 82 0.96 2.37 -2.03
N THR A 83 2.29 2.49 -1.91
CA THR A 83 3.18 1.33 -1.87
C THR A 83 2.87 0.46 -0.65
N ALA A 84 2.71 -0.85 -0.87
CA ALA A 84 2.60 -1.81 0.21
C ALA A 84 3.96 -1.97 0.90
N VAL A 85 3.97 -1.88 2.22
CA VAL A 85 5.17 -1.94 3.05
C VAL A 85 4.97 -2.86 4.26
N ALA A 86 6.08 -3.37 4.79
CA ALA A 86 6.15 -3.99 6.10
C ALA A 86 7.17 -3.24 6.95
N ALA A 87 6.81 -2.90 8.19
CA ALA A 87 7.65 -2.17 9.12
C ALA A 87 7.76 -2.93 10.45
N TRP A 88 8.91 -2.81 11.08
CA TRP A 88 9.21 -3.35 12.41
C TRP A 88 9.61 -2.22 13.34
N GLY A 89 9.19 -2.32 14.58
CA GLY A 89 9.57 -1.35 15.59
C GLY A 89 8.89 -1.56 16.93
N GLU A 90 9.17 -0.67 17.85
CA GLU A 90 8.59 -0.66 19.20
C GLU A 90 7.48 0.39 19.27
N LEU A 91 6.38 0.05 19.95
CA LEU A 91 5.30 1.01 20.19
C LEU A 91 5.82 2.14 21.08
N SER A 92 5.61 3.37 20.65
CA SER A 92 5.90 4.55 21.46
C SER A 92 4.84 4.72 22.56
N ASP A 93 5.26 5.17 23.72
CA ASP A 93 4.38 5.59 24.80
C ASP A 93 3.63 6.92 24.51
N ARG A 94 4.05 7.61 23.45
CA ARG A 94 3.48 8.90 23.05
C ARG A 94 2.87 8.80 21.66
N PRO A 95 1.54 8.70 21.55
CA PRO A 95 0.85 8.78 20.27
C PRO A 95 0.95 10.19 19.69
N ASN A 96 0.76 10.29 18.39
CA ASN A 96 0.60 11.56 17.71
C ASN A 96 -0.86 12.02 17.84
N THR A 97 -1.10 13.14 18.51
CA THR A 97 -2.45 13.65 18.78
C THR A 97 -2.73 14.91 17.99
N TRP A 98 -3.94 15.03 17.46
CA TRP A 98 -4.43 16.25 16.81
C TRP A 98 -5.94 16.38 17.02
N THR A 99 -6.47 17.53 16.70
CA THR A 99 -7.91 17.79 16.67
C THR A 99 -8.35 17.86 15.21
N ASP A 100 -9.40 17.12 14.85
CA ASP A 100 -9.95 17.16 13.51
C ASP A 100 -10.74 18.45 13.26
N ARG A 101 -11.32 18.58 12.05
CA ARG A 101 -12.07 19.77 11.65
C ARG A 101 -13.35 19.99 12.48
N ASP A 102 -13.89 18.92 13.04
CA ASP A 102 -15.11 18.93 13.85
C ASP A 102 -14.80 19.15 15.34
N GLY A 103 -13.54 19.41 15.68
CA GLY A 103 -13.10 19.64 17.06
C GLY A 103 -12.91 18.37 17.88
N THR A 104 -13.00 17.18 17.27
CA THR A 104 -12.84 15.90 17.96
C THR A 104 -11.36 15.55 18.11
N PRO A 105 -10.89 15.24 19.33
CA PRO A 105 -9.53 14.78 19.55
C PRO A 105 -9.27 13.44 18.86
N GLN A 106 -8.19 13.36 18.12
CA GLN A 106 -7.74 12.18 17.41
C GLN A 106 -6.34 11.78 17.87
N ALA A 107 -6.04 10.49 17.80
CA ALA A 107 -4.72 9.98 18.11
C ALA A 107 -4.30 8.90 17.09
N THR A 108 -3.06 9.00 16.62
CA THR A 108 -2.43 7.95 15.81
C THR A 108 -1.32 7.29 16.61
N PRO A 109 -1.31 5.95 16.72
CA PRO A 109 -0.20 5.24 17.33
C PRO A 109 1.11 5.57 16.59
N VAL A 110 2.18 5.64 17.37
CA VAL A 110 3.54 5.89 16.85
C VAL A 110 4.40 4.67 17.14
N ILE A 111 5.11 4.21 16.12
CA ILE A 111 6.12 3.15 16.22
C ILE A 111 7.50 3.76 16.04
N ASN A 112 8.40 3.48 16.96
CA ASN A 112 9.81 3.75 16.80
C ASN A 112 10.40 2.66 15.93
N GLY A 113 10.56 2.96 14.64
CA GLY A 113 10.92 1.98 13.61
C GLY A 113 12.36 1.51 13.74
N THR A 114 12.57 0.22 13.58
CA THR A 114 13.89 -0.39 13.40
C THR A 114 14.15 -0.68 11.93
N ARG A 115 13.11 -1.01 11.18
CA ARG A 115 13.18 -1.35 9.77
C ARG A 115 11.85 -1.10 9.06
N ILE A 116 11.91 -0.68 7.80
CA ILE A 116 10.77 -0.67 6.87
C ILE A 116 11.25 -1.13 5.49
N ILE A 117 10.45 -1.94 4.83
CA ILE A 117 10.73 -2.44 3.48
C ILE A 117 9.47 -2.40 2.62
N PRO A 118 9.60 -2.15 1.30
CA PRO A 118 8.51 -2.36 0.35
C PRO A 118 8.15 -3.85 0.26
N ASN A 119 6.85 -4.17 0.27
CA ASN A 119 6.37 -5.52 0.02
C ASN A 119 6.31 -5.78 -1.49
N ARG A 120 7.41 -6.27 -2.04
CA ARG A 120 7.58 -6.47 -3.49
C ARG A 120 6.52 -7.39 -4.09
N LEU A 121 6.14 -8.46 -3.39
CA LEU A 121 5.15 -9.41 -3.91
C LEU A 121 3.78 -8.78 -4.07
N VAL A 122 3.33 -8.01 -3.09
CA VAL A 122 2.05 -7.30 -3.15
C VAL A 122 2.08 -6.23 -4.23
N ASN A 123 3.14 -5.44 -4.29
CA ASN A 123 3.29 -4.37 -5.28
C ASN A 123 3.36 -4.93 -6.71
N GLN A 124 4.08 -6.02 -6.93
CA GLN A 124 4.16 -6.69 -8.23
C GLN A 124 2.80 -7.27 -8.67
N ARG A 125 2.05 -7.91 -7.77
CA ARG A 125 0.70 -8.40 -8.07
C ARG A 125 -0.25 -7.26 -8.48
N ARG A 126 -0.13 -6.09 -7.87
CA ARG A 126 -0.93 -4.90 -8.23
C ARG A 126 -0.55 -4.37 -9.60
N ALA A 127 0.75 -4.25 -9.89
CA ALA A 127 1.23 -3.81 -11.20
C ALA A 127 0.73 -4.75 -12.32
N ASN A 128 0.81 -6.05 -12.12
CA ASN A 128 0.31 -7.03 -13.08
C ASN A 128 -1.20 -6.93 -13.31
N ARG A 129 -2.00 -6.67 -12.26
CA ARG A 129 -3.45 -6.45 -12.42
C ARG A 129 -3.77 -5.19 -13.21
N GLN A 130 -3.01 -4.12 -13.01
CA GLN A 130 -3.19 -2.88 -13.77
C GLN A 130 -2.86 -3.08 -15.26
N GLN A 131 -1.82 -3.82 -15.57
CA GLN A 131 -1.45 -4.16 -16.95
C GLN A 131 -2.52 -5.04 -17.63
N SER A 132 -3.09 -6.03 -16.93
CA SER A 132 -4.14 -6.88 -17.49
C SER A 132 -5.45 -6.13 -17.73
N ASN A 133 -5.75 -5.10 -16.93
CA ASN A 133 -6.92 -4.25 -17.14
C ASN A 133 -6.74 -3.19 -18.24
N SER A 134 -5.50 -2.87 -18.60
CA SER A 134 -5.18 -1.93 -19.69
C SER A 134 -5.04 -2.61 -21.04
N THR A 135 -4.93 -3.93 -21.07
CA THR A 135 -5.02 -4.69 -22.32
C THR A 135 -6.49 -4.72 -22.71
N SER A 136 -6.88 -3.84 -23.63
CA SER A 136 -8.21 -3.88 -24.28
C SER A 136 -8.53 -5.32 -24.63
N LEU A 137 -9.75 -5.74 -24.25
CA LEU A 137 -10.35 -7.00 -24.69
C LEU A 137 -10.03 -7.19 -26.18
N PRO A 138 -9.53 -8.35 -26.61
CA PRO A 138 -9.43 -8.60 -28.03
C PRO A 138 -10.84 -8.37 -28.60
N GLN A 139 -10.97 -7.39 -29.50
CA GLN A 139 -12.15 -7.26 -30.31
C GLN A 139 -12.28 -8.60 -31.05
N TYR A 140 -13.24 -9.41 -30.60
CA TYR A 140 -13.75 -10.47 -31.44
C TYR A 140 -14.41 -9.77 -32.61
N THR A 141 -13.65 -9.50 -33.65
CA THR A 141 -14.21 -9.29 -34.97
C THR A 141 -14.88 -10.61 -35.32
N ASN A 142 -16.22 -10.62 -35.30
CA ASN A 142 -17.01 -11.65 -35.97
C ASN A 142 -16.69 -11.58 -37.47
N ALA A 143 -15.52 -12.04 -37.86
CA ALA A 143 -15.27 -12.46 -39.20
C ALA A 143 -16.01 -13.79 -39.35
N VAL A 144 -17.23 -13.72 -39.82
CA VAL A 144 -17.98 -14.87 -40.33
C VAL A 144 -17.06 -15.45 -41.44
N PRO A 145 -16.62 -16.72 -41.34
CA PRO A 145 -15.93 -17.34 -42.46
C PRO A 145 -16.91 -17.43 -43.62
N GLU A 146 -16.59 -16.73 -44.70
CA GLU A 146 -17.41 -16.62 -45.91
C GLU A 146 -17.39 -17.91 -46.77
N GLN A 147 -16.97 -19.03 -46.19
CA GLN A 147 -17.03 -20.34 -46.87
C GLN A 147 -17.42 -21.39 -45.86
N ASP A 148 -18.68 -21.84 -45.99
CA ASP A 148 -19.16 -23.04 -45.36
C ASP A 148 -18.49 -24.25 -46.03
N PRO A 149 -17.62 -25.04 -45.34
CA PRO A 149 -16.93 -26.19 -45.91
C PRO A 149 -17.89 -27.31 -46.35
N TRP A 150 -19.18 -27.22 -46.00
CA TRP A 150 -20.19 -28.23 -46.28
C TRP A 150 -21.14 -27.88 -47.47
N ALA A 151 -20.98 -26.69 -48.04
CA ALA A 151 -21.84 -26.26 -49.14
C ALA A 151 -21.57 -26.98 -50.51
N GLY A 152 -20.59 -27.87 -50.57
CA GLY A 152 -20.10 -28.51 -51.80
C GLY A 152 -20.59 -29.95 -52.05
N GLN A 153 -21.44 -30.56 -51.22
CA GLN A 153 -21.78 -31.98 -51.35
C GLN A 153 -23.28 -32.26 -51.63
N GLN A 154 -24.02 -31.38 -52.28
CA GLN A 154 -25.36 -31.70 -52.79
C GLN A 154 -25.49 -31.31 -54.26
N ALA A 155 -24.83 -32.04 -55.14
CA ALA A 155 -25.24 -32.10 -56.54
C ALA A 155 -24.48 -33.23 -57.25
N GLN A 156 -24.88 -34.48 -56.98
CA GLN A 156 -24.75 -35.59 -57.97
C GLN A 156 -25.59 -36.78 -57.44
N ALA A 157 -26.79 -36.81 -57.85
CA ALA A 157 -27.56 -38.04 -58.05
C ALA A 157 -28.63 -37.80 -59.15
#